data_f63cb4a13a13c519139345a678e59da6
#
_entry.id   f63cb4a13a13c519139345a678e59da6
#
_cell.length_a   1.000
_cell.length_b   1.000
_cell.length_c   1.000
_cell.angle_alpha   90.00
_cell.angle_beta   90.00
_cell.angle_gamma   90.00
#
_symmetry.space_group_name_H-M   'P 1'
#
loop_
_entity.id
_entity.type
_entity.pdbx_description
1 polymer ?
#
loop_
_entity_poly.entity_id
_entity_poly.type
_entity_poly.pdbx_seq_one_letter_code
_entity_poly.pdbx_strand_id
1 'polypeptide(L)'
;MDQLEATRYAGKVNREAIEAGFFVAQPGVTLATVNAAVEQYLVGFKCVPIFKGYRGFPAACCLSPNEVVVHGVPSDYVLKAGDVLTVDVGCSYEGWCVDSARTRVVGLAAPGLFPFQERLVAAVESVLEAEISILQSGRTLLEIAKVAEQRAAKLGVRIYPQWGGHQIGQTLHVEPFIPNCIDPKLPKIKRWQLEREYDKYKLQAGQVICLEPVVTFGETDIILDGDGWTVRSADGSLVAHSERCILVTETGYEILS
;
A
#
# COMPACT_ATOMS: atom_id res chain seq x y z
N MET A 1 23.10 5.69 -15.09
CA MET A 1 22.73 5.55 -13.66
C MET A 1 22.68 4.08 -13.36
N ASP A 2 23.17 3.61 -12.22
CA ASP A 2 23.02 2.21 -11.87
C ASP A 2 21.57 1.92 -11.42
N GLN A 3 21.23 0.62 -11.34
CA GLN A 3 19.88 0.15 -10.95
C GLN A 3 19.40 0.80 -9.65
N LEU A 4 20.24 0.78 -8.63
CA LEU A 4 19.84 1.21 -7.29
C LEU A 4 19.70 2.73 -7.20
N GLU A 5 20.52 3.48 -7.92
CA GLU A 5 20.40 4.94 -8.03
C GLU A 5 19.09 5.33 -8.73
N ALA A 6 18.72 4.63 -9.83
CA ALA A 6 17.46 4.86 -10.53
C ALA A 6 16.26 4.55 -9.64
N THR A 7 16.31 3.44 -8.89
CA THR A 7 15.23 3.05 -7.95
C THR A 7 15.12 4.06 -6.79
N ARG A 8 16.24 4.53 -6.21
CA ARG A 8 16.22 5.57 -5.18
C ARG A 8 15.64 6.89 -5.68
N TYR A 9 15.98 7.28 -6.91
CA TYR A 9 15.40 8.47 -7.52
C TYR A 9 13.90 8.31 -7.73
N ALA A 10 13.46 7.19 -8.33
CA ALA A 10 12.04 6.88 -8.50
C ALA A 10 11.30 6.89 -7.16
N GLY A 11 11.87 6.28 -6.11
CA GLY A 11 11.27 6.25 -4.76
C GLY A 11 11.12 7.63 -4.13
N LYS A 12 12.13 8.49 -4.30
CA LYS A 12 12.03 9.89 -3.87
C LYS A 12 10.87 10.61 -4.58
N VAL A 13 10.83 10.53 -5.92
CA VAL A 13 9.78 11.19 -6.71
C VAL A 13 8.40 10.61 -6.41
N ASN A 14 8.29 9.29 -6.22
CA ASN A 14 7.06 8.60 -5.85
C ASN A 14 6.49 9.13 -4.53
N ARG A 15 7.30 9.20 -3.48
CA ARG A 15 6.92 9.77 -2.17
C ARG A 15 6.46 11.23 -2.29
N GLU A 16 7.17 12.03 -3.06
CA GLU A 16 6.83 13.45 -3.27
C GLU A 16 5.55 13.60 -4.12
N ALA A 17 5.27 12.68 -5.04
CA ALA A 17 4.02 12.64 -5.80
C ALA A 17 2.81 12.33 -4.91
N ILE A 18 2.96 11.40 -3.94
CA ILE A 18 1.93 11.15 -2.91
C ILE A 18 1.67 12.41 -2.09
N GLU A 19 2.72 13.12 -1.67
CA GLU A 19 2.56 14.39 -0.94
C GLU A 19 1.87 15.46 -1.79
N ALA A 20 2.19 15.56 -3.10
CA ALA A 20 1.51 16.47 -4.02
C ALA A 20 0.01 16.10 -4.15
N GLY A 21 -0.33 14.81 -4.19
CA GLY A 21 -1.71 14.33 -4.14
C GLY A 21 -2.43 14.78 -2.87
N PHE A 22 -1.83 14.58 -1.70
CA PHE A 22 -2.44 15.01 -0.43
C PHE A 22 -2.52 16.51 -0.27
N PHE A 23 -1.59 17.28 -0.82
CA PHE A 23 -1.66 18.74 -0.80
C PHE A 23 -2.92 19.25 -1.50
N VAL A 24 -3.31 18.60 -2.60
CA VAL A 24 -4.53 18.93 -3.37
C VAL A 24 -5.78 18.31 -2.74
N ALA A 25 -5.68 17.17 -2.06
CA ALA A 25 -6.80 16.40 -1.51
C ALA A 25 -7.44 17.11 -0.31
N GLN A 26 -8.14 18.21 -0.60
CA GLN A 26 -8.88 19.02 0.38
C GLN A 26 -10.39 18.81 0.27
N PRO A 27 -11.18 19.07 1.31
CA PRO A 27 -12.64 19.05 1.21
C PRO A 27 -13.14 19.92 0.04
N GLY A 28 -14.03 19.35 -0.80
CA GLY A 28 -14.55 19.99 -1.99
C GLY A 28 -13.79 19.69 -3.29
N VAL A 29 -12.66 19.00 -3.23
CA VAL A 29 -11.87 18.60 -4.39
C VAL A 29 -12.29 17.19 -4.87
N THR A 30 -12.28 16.94 -6.18
CA THR A 30 -12.58 15.62 -6.73
C THR A 30 -11.36 14.70 -6.76
N LEU A 31 -11.56 13.38 -6.73
CA LEU A 31 -10.48 12.39 -6.90
C LEU A 31 -9.80 12.56 -8.26
N ALA A 32 -10.54 12.89 -9.33
CA ALA A 32 -9.96 13.17 -10.64
C ALA A 32 -8.93 14.31 -10.59
N THR A 33 -9.19 15.36 -9.81
CA THR A 33 -8.25 16.48 -9.60
C THR A 33 -7.00 16.04 -8.85
N VAL A 34 -7.15 15.19 -7.83
CA VAL A 34 -6.00 14.62 -7.08
C VAL A 34 -5.13 13.77 -8.00
N ASN A 35 -5.74 12.89 -8.82
CA ASN A 35 -5.01 12.07 -9.79
C ASN A 35 -4.22 12.94 -10.79
N ALA A 36 -4.83 14.03 -11.29
CA ALA A 36 -4.15 14.94 -12.21
C ALA A 36 -2.91 15.58 -11.59
N ALA A 37 -2.96 15.94 -10.30
CA ALA A 37 -1.82 16.50 -9.58
C ALA A 37 -0.69 15.48 -9.41
N VAL A 38 -1.01 14.22 -9.05
CA VAL A 38 -0.04 13.12 -8.96
C VAL A 38 0.62 12.86 -10.31
N GLU A 39 -0.17 12.72 -11.38
CA GLU A 39 0.34 12.48 -12.73
C GLU A 39 1.26 13.61 -13.19
N GLN A 40 0.85 14.86 -12.99
CA GLN A 40 1.65 16.03 -13.36
C GLN A 40 2.99 16.07 -12.61
N TYR A 41 2.98 15.70 -11.33
CA TYR A 41 4.19 15.63 -10.52
C TYR A 41 5.17 14.58 -11.09
N LEU A 42 4.70 13.35 -11.27
CA LEU A 42 5.53 12.26 -11.81
C LEU A 42 6.16 12.62 -13.15
N VAL A 43 5.33 13.11 -14.10
CA VAL A 43 5.79 13.48 -15.45
C VAL A 43 6.77 14.66 -15.40
N GLY A 44 6.55 15.64 -14.53
CA GLY A 44 7.44 16.79 -14.31
C GLY A 44 8.86 16.37 -13.89
N PHE A 45 8.99 15.27 -13.16
CA PHE A 45 10.26 14.68 -12.73
C PHE A 45 10.72 13.50 -13.61
N LYS A 46 10.15 13.34 -14.80
CA LYS A 46 10.49 12.31 -15.80
C LYS A 46 10.27 10.88 -15.32
N CYS A 47 9.43 10.68 -14.32
CA CYS A 47 8.94 9.36 -13.92
C CYS A 47 7.70 8.99 -14.74
N VAL A 48 7.61 7.73 -15.13
CA VAL A 48 6.46 7.18 -15.85
C VAL A 48 5.45 6.64 -14.82
N PRO A 49 4.18 7.10 -14.83
CA PRO A 49 3.13 6.52 -13.99
C PRO A 49 2.80 5.10 -14.51
N ILE A 50 3.21 4.07 -13.78
CA ILE A 50 3.16 2.68 -14.27
C ILE A 50 1.78 2.02 -14.05
N PHE A 51 0.91 2.59 -13.24
CA PHE A 51 -0.46 2.09 -13.12
C PHE A 51 -1.30 2.40 -14.36
N LYS A 52 -1.09 3.57 -14.99
CA LYS A 52 -1.83 3.99 -16.17
C LYS A 52 -1.59 3.06 -17.36
N GLY A 53 -2.63 2.32 -17.73
CA GLY A 53 -2.57 1.30 -18.78
C GLY A 53 -2.18 -0.10 -18.30
N TYR A 54 -1.74 -0.27 -17.04
CA TYR A 54 -1.43 -1.59 -16.49
C TYR A 54 -2.69 -2.44 -16.45
N ARG A 55 -2.71 -3.53 -17.25
CA ARG A 55 -3.88 -4.40 -17.43
C ARG A 55 -5.18 -3.63 -17.73
N GLY A 56 -5.09 -2.41 -18.28
CA GLY A 56 -6.22 -1.55 -18.60
C GLY A 56 -6.64 -0.57 -17.50
N PHE A 57 -5.90 -0.45 -16.38
CA PHE A 57 -6.21 0.55 -15.35
C PHE A 57 -6.15 1.98 -15.95
N PRO A 58 -7.15 2.85 -15.71
CA PRO A 58 -7.30 4.09 -16.49
C PRO A 58 -6.51 5.30 -15.97
N ALA A 59 -5.91 5.23 -14.76
CA ALA A 59 -5.40 6.40 -14.04
C ALA A 59 -3.92 6.26 -13.64
N ALA A 60 -3.30 7.37 -13.25
CA ALA A 60 -1.90 7.42 -12.84
C ALA A 60 -1.66 6.90 -11.41
N CYS A 61 -2.69 6.93 -10.57
CA CYS A 61 -2.65 6.44 -9.19
C CYS A 61 -4.00 5.80 -8.83
N CYS A 62 -4.01 4.94 -7.80
CA CYS A 62 -5.23 4.51 -7.16
C CYS A 62 -5.60 5.49 -6.05
N LEU A 63 -6.88 5.88 -5.98
CA LEU A 63 -7.42 6.74 -4.93
C LEU A 63 -8.57 6.03 -4.25
N SER A 64 -8.33 5.58 -3.02
CA SER A 64 -9.26 4.72 -2.28
C SER A 64 -9.83 5.46 -1.08
N PRO A 65 -11.02 6.10 -1.20
CA PRO A 65 -11.68 6.77 -0.09
C PRO A 65 -12.50 5.81 0.75
N ASN A 66 -12.48 6.00 2.06
CA ASN A 66 -13.35 5.40 3.07
C ASN A 66 -13.39 3.87 3.04
N GLU A 67 -14.47 3.27 2.54
CA GLU A 67 -14.69 1.82 2.43
C GLU A 67 -14.01 1.17 1.21
N VAL A 68 -13.35 1.96 0.36
CA VAL A 68 -12.57 1.42 -0.76
C VAL A 68 -11.28 0.79 -0.23
N VAL A 69 -11.13 -0.51 -0.47
CA VAL A 69 -10.02 -1.33 0.04
C VAL A 69 -8.75 -1.03 -0.73
N VAL A 70 -8.79 -1.26 -2.06
CA VAL A 70 -7.67 -1.03 -2.99
C VAL A 70 -8.20 -0.72 -4.39
N HIS A 71 -7.30 -0.28 -5.26
CA HIS A 71 -7.52 -0.07 -6.70
C HIS A 71 -8.65 0.93 -7.01
N GLY A 72 -8.93 1.86 -6.11
CA GLY A 72 -9.95 2.88 -6.33
C GLY A 72 -9.65 3.69 -7.60
N VAL A 73 -10.56 3.65 -8.57
CA VAL A 73 -10.43 4.43 -9.80
C VAL A 73 -10.78 5.89 -9.50
N PRO A 74 -9.87 6.86 -9.77
CA PRO A 74 -10.15 8.28 -9.61
C PRO A 74 -11.40 8.71 -10.37
N SER A 75 -12.34 9.34 -9.67
CA SER A 75 -13.67 9.68 -10.16
C SER A 75 -14.04 11.13 -9.80
N ASP A 76 -15.29 11.52 -10.11
CA ASP A 76 -15.86 12.79 -9.70
C ASP A 76 -16.33 12.82 -8.23
N TYR A 77 -15.99 11.78 -7.43
CA TYR A 77 -16.24 11.81 -5.99
C TYR A 77 -15.59 13.04 -5.37
N VAL A 78 -16.41 13.84 -4.67
CA VAL A 78 -15.96 15.07 -4.00
C VAL A 78 -15.57 14.75 -2.57
N LEU A 79 -14.31 14.97 -2.23
CA LEU A 79 -13.75 14.75 -0.90
C LEU A 79 -14.45 15.60 0.16
N LYS A 80 -14.63 15.03 1.35
CA LYS A 80 -15.24 15.66 2.52
C LYS A 80 -14.27 15.65 3.69
N ALA A 81 -14.42 16.60 4.60
CA ALA A 81 -13.68 16.57 5.87
C ALA A 81 -14.03 15.28 6.64
N GLY A 82 -13.01 14.58 7.10
CA GLY A 82 -13.14 13.30 7.80
C GLY A 82 -13.08 12.07 6.89
N ASP A 83 -13.06 12.22 5.55
CA ASP A 83 -12.80 11.09 4.67
C ASP A 83 -11.41 10.48 4.97
N VAL A 84 -11.34 9.17 4.99
CA VAL A 84 -10.08 8.43 5.02
C VAL A 84 -9.67 8.19 3.57
N LEU A 85 -8.58 8.78 3.11
CA LEU A 85 -8.12 8.66 1.72
C LEU A 85 -6.78 7.95 1.67
N THR A 86 -6.71 6.84 0.93
CA THR A 86 -5.45 6.25 0.50
C THR A 86 -5.08 6.81 -0.88
N VAL A 87 -3.85 7.31 -0.99
CA VAL A 87 -3.17 7.67 -2.24
C VAL A 87 -2.09 6.64 -2.47
N ASP A 88 -2.22 5.86 -3.54
CA ASP A 88 -1.35 4.76 -3.90
C ASP A 88 -0.79 5.03 -5.30
N VAL A 89 0.55 5.02 -5.43
CA VAL A 89 1.28 5.53 -6.59
C VAL A 89 2.40 4.57 -6.99
N GLY A 90 2.28 4.02 -8.20
CA GLY A 90 3.37 3.31 -8.86
C GLY A 90 4.04 4.18 -9.92
N CYS A 91 5.36 4.26 -9.91
CA CYS A 91 6.10 4.92 -10.99
C CYS A 91 7.40 4.22 -11.34
N SER A 92 7.97 4.55 -12.50
CA SER A 92 9.30 4.08 -12.88
C SER A 92 10.19 5.22 -13.38
N TYR A 93 11.48 5.06 -13.15
CA TYR A 93 12.54 5.91 -13.72
C TYR A 93 13.61 5.03 -14.36
N GLU A 94 13.99 5.33 -15.61
CA GLU A 94 14.91 4.50 -16.41
C GLU A 94 14.56 2.99 -16.41
N GLY A 95 13.25 2.67 -16.38
CA GLY A 95 12.75 1.30 -16.40
C GLY A 95 12.74 0.59 -15.05
N TRP A 96 13.13 1.23 -13.95
CA TRP A 96 13.05 0.68 -12.59
C TRP A 96 11.82 1.19 -11.86
N CYS A 97 10.98 0.24 -11.45
CA CYS A 97 9.70 0.51 -10.81
C CYS A 97 9.84 0.68 -9.30
N VAL A 98 8.99 1.52 -8.75
CA VAL A 98 8.71 1.66 -7.31
C VAL A 98 7.22 1.82 -7.10
N ASP A 99 6.76 1.39 -5.94
CA ASP A 99 5.38 1.46 -5.51
C ASP A 99 5.30 1.88 -4.07
N SER A 100 4.31 2.71 -3.72
CA SER A 100 3.98 2.99 -2.32
C SER A 100 2.62 3.65 -2.15
N ALA A 101 2.03 3.44 -0.98
CA ALA A 101 0.75 4.00 -0.60
C ALA A 101 0.81 4.66 0.78
N ARG A 102 -0.01 5.69 0.96
CA ARG A 102 -0.25 6.32 2.26
C ARG A 102 -1.72 6.64 2.45
N THR A 103 -2.19 6.53 3.69
CA THR A 103 -3.54 6.91 4.08
C THR A 103 -3.50 8.13 4.98
N ARG A 104 -4.40 9.10 4.72
CA ARG A 104 -4.61 10.28 5.60
C ARG A 104 -6.09 10.59 5.75
N VAL A 105 -6.40 11.34 6.81
CA VAL A 105 -7.74 11.92 7.02
C VAL A 105 -7.80 13.27 6.32
N VAL A 106 -8.77 13.43 5.42
CA VAL A 106 -8.98 14.67 4.64
C VAL A 106 -9.48 15.79 5.56
N GLY A 107 -8.90 16.99 5.43
CA GLY A 107 -9.33 18.16 6.20
C GLY A 107 -9.02 18.06 7.70
N LEU A 108 -8.04 17.25 8.10
CA LEU A 108 -7.59 17.14 9.48
C LEU A 108 -6.82 18.41 9.89
N ALA A 109 -7.54 19.40 10.45
CA ALA A 109 -6.98 20.67 10.88
C ALA A 109 -6.27 20.61 12.25
N ALA A 110 -6.62 19.62 13.09
CA ALA A 110 -6.02 19.41 14.41
C ALA A 110 -6.19 17.94 14.86
N PRO A 111 -5.24 17.38 15.62
CA PRO A 111 -5.37 16.05 16.20
C PRO A 111 -6.62 15.92 17.07
N GLY A 112 -7.29 14.77 17.01
CA GLY A 112 -8.50 14.46 17.76
C GLY A 112 -9.79 14.97 17.13
N LEU A 113 -9.75 15.59 15.96
CA LEU A 113 -10.94 16.04 15.24
C LEU A 113 -11.75 14.85 14.68
N PHE A 114 -11.06 13.79 14.23
CA PHE A 114 -11.65 12.58 13.69
C PHE A 114 -11.02 11.34 14.36
N PRO A 115 -11.28 11.11 15.66
CA PRO A 115 -10.49 10.17 16.47
C PRO A 115 -10.58 8.71 15.99
N PHE A 116 -11.69 8.29 15.38
CA PHE A 116 -11.83 6.95 14.84
C PHE A 116 -10.98 6.76 13.57
N GLN A 117 -11.03 7.71 12.64
CA GLN A 117 -10.26 7.70 11.41
C GLN A 117 -8.76 7.81 11.70
N GLU A 118 -8.38 8.73 12.61
CA GLU A 118 -6.98 8.89 13.05
C GLU A 118 -6.42 7.60 13.66
N ARG A 119 -7.23 6.89 14.46
CA ARG A 119 -6.87 5.57 15.01
C ARG A 119 -6.65 4.52 13.93
N LEU A 120 -7.49 4.50 12.88
CA LEU A 120 -7.36 3.56 11.78
C LEU A 120 -6.06 3.83 10.99
N VAL A 121 -5.79 5.10 10.65
CA VAL A 121 -4.55 5.51 9.97
C VAL A 121 -3.31 5.16 10.80
N ALA A 122 -3.33 5.45 12.10
CA ALA A 122 -2.23 5.08 12.99
C ALA A 122 -2.05 3.55 13.10
N ALA A 123 -3.14 2.78 13.01
CA ALA A 123 -3.08 1.33 13.08
C ALA A 123 -2.37 0.73 11.88
N VAL A 124 -2.69 1.15 10.65
CA VAL A 124 -2.04 0.62 9.45
C VAL A 124 -0.55 0.96 9.41
N GLU A 125 -0.18 2.21 9.73
CA GLU A 125 1.24 2.60 9.82
C GLU A 125 1.97 1.73 10.86
N SER A 126 1.34 1.47 11.99
CA SER A 126 1.94 0.65 13.05
C SER A 126 2.09 -0.83 12.68
N VAL A 127 1.20 -1.38 11.85
CA VAL A 127 1.35 -2.74 11.29
C VAL A 127 2.53 -2.77 10.31
N LEU A 128 2.59 -1.82 9.39
CA LEU A 128 3.69 -1.71 8.42
C LEU A 128 5.05 -1.50 9.11
N GLU A 129 5.13 -0.64 10.11
CA GLU A 129 6.36 -0.43 10.89
C GLU A 129 6.81 -1.71 11.61
N ALA A 130 5.86 -2.52 12.09
CA ALA A 130 6.19 -3.81 12.72
C ALA A 130 6.80 -4.80 11.71
N GLU A 131 6.28 -4.87 10.47
CA GLU A 131 6.85 -5.67 9.38
C GLU A 131 8.27 -5.18 9.03
N ILE A 132 8.41 -3.87 8.81
CA ILE A 132 9.69 -3.25 8.43
C ILE A 132 10.75 -3.48 9.53
N SER A 133 10.38 -3.42 10.79
CA SER A 133 11.33 -3.51 11.93
C SER A 133 12.12 -4.80 11.99
N ILE A 134 11.64 -5.87 11.36
CA ILE A 134 12.31 -7.17 11.34
C ILE A 134 13.07 -7.47 10.06
N LEU A 135 13.00 -6.57 9.06
CA LEU A 135 13.56 -6.83 7.73
C LEU A 135 15.09 -6.92 7.76
N GLN A 136 15.58 -8.01 7.23
CA GLN A 136 16.99 -8.24 6.86
C GLN A 136 17.08 -9.53 6.02
N SER A 137 18.24 -9.75 5.43
CA SER A 137 18.54 -11.02 4.76
C SER A 137 18.33 -12.20 5.70
N GLY A 138 17.73 -13.29 5.20
CA GLY A 138 17.44 -14.51 5.95
C GLY A 138 16.09 -14.53 6.67
N ARG A 139 15.37 -13.42 6.78
CA ARG A 139 13.98 -13.43 7.30
C ARG A 139 13.05 -14.15 6.36
N THR A 140 12.11 -14.92 6.94
CA THR A 140 11.11 -15.65 6.15
C THR A 140 9.86 -14.81 5.93
N LEU A 141 9.11 -15.10 4.85
CA LEU A 141 7.83 -14.45 4.60
C LEU A 141 6.82 -14.74 5.72
N LEU A 142 6.92 -15.92 6.35
CA LEU A 142 6.09 -16.28 7.50
C LEU A 142 6.36 -15.39 8.73
N GLU A 143 7.62 -15.05 8.98
CA GLU A 143 7.97 -14.14 10.10
C GLU A 143 7.36 -12.75 9.89
N ILE A 144 7.35 -12.24 8.65
CA ILE A 144 6.71 -10.96 8.29
C ILE A 144 5.21 -11.02 8.57
N ALA A 145 4.51 -12.02 8.01
CA ALA A 145 3.08 -12.21 8.25
C ALA A 145 2.74 -12.31 9.75
N LYS A 146 3.52 -13.06 10.51
CA LYS A 146 3.26 -13.25 11.95
C LYS A 146 3.43 -11.97 12.76
N VAL A 147 4.43 -11.15 12.46
CA VAL A 147 4.61 -9.89 13.19
C VAL A 147 3.48 -8.90 12.86
N ALA A 148 3.01 -8.86 11.61
CA ALA A 148 1.86 -8.06 11.21
C ALA A 148 0.57 -8.52 11.91
N GLU A 149 0.27 -9.84 11.90
CA GLU A 149 -0.89 -10.42 12.61
C GLU A 149 -0.87 -10.08 14.11
N GLN A 150 0.27 -10.24 14.75
CA GLN A 150 0.40 -9.92 16.18
C GLN A 150 0.19 -8.44 16.48
N ARG A 151 0.69 -7.57 15.59
CA ARG A 151 0.51 -6.12 15.73
C ARG A 151 -0.94 -5.72 15.51
N ALA A 152 -1.57 -6.21 14.45
CA ALA A 152 -2.99 -5.98 14.13
C ALA A 152 -3.91 -6.43 15.28
N ALA A 153 -3.67 -7.63 15.82
CA ALA A 153 -4.43 -8.15 16.96
C ALA A 153 -4.34 -7.26 18.21
N LYS A 154 -3.15 -6.72 18.52
CA LYS A 154 -2.96 -5.78 19.65
C LYS A 154 -3.70 -4.45 19.46
N LEU A 155 -3.89 -4.02 18.20
CA LEU A 155 -4.59 -2.78 17.84
C LEU A 155 -6.10 -2.98 17.65
N GLY A 156 -6.56 -4.24 17.60
CA GLY A 156 -7.95 -4.61 17.36
C GLY A 156 -8.39 -4.39 15.91
N VAL A 157 -7.46 -4.36 14.95
CA VAL A 157 -7.75 -4.30 13.52
C VAL A 157 -7.60 -5.67 12.87
N ARG A 158 -8.26 -5.86 11.72
CA ARG A 158 -8.09 -7.03 10.84
C ARG A 158 -7.31 -6.63 9.60
N ILE A 159 -6.47 -7.54 9.12
CA ILE A 159 -5.74 -7.41 7.86
C ILE A 159 -6.54 -8.10 6.77
N TYR A 160 -6.65 -7.49 5.60
CA TYR A 160 -7.22 -8.11 4.42
C TYR A 160 -6.26 -9.17 3.86
N PRO A 161 -6.60 -10.47 3.90
CA PRO A 161 -5.67 -11.53 3.50
C PRO A 161 -5.53 -11.71 1.98
N GLN A 162 -6.35 -11.00 1.21
CA GLN A 162 -6.34 -11.06 -0.25
C GLN A 162 -5.22 -10.22 -0.87
N TRP A 163 -4.69 -9.26 -0.12
CA TRP A 163 -3.60 -8.37 -0.54
C TRP A 163 -2.37 -8.56 0.32
N GLY A 164 -1.24 -8.33 -0.30
CA GLY A 164 0.06 -8.44 0.34
C GLY A 164 1.16 -7.93 -0.58
N GLY A 165 2.32 -7.72 -0.02
CA GLY A 165 3.48 -7.20 -0.70
C GLY A 165 4.01 -8.12 -1.80
N HIS A 166 4.97 -7.60 -2.51
CA HIS A 166 5.61 -8.30 -3.63
C HIS A 166 7.05 -7.82 -3.82
N GLN A 167 7.84 -8.58 -4.57
CA GLN A 167 9.09 -8.06 -5.07
C GLN A 167 8.82 -7.15 -6.27
N ILE A 168 9.66 -6.13 -6.48
CA ILE A 168 9.53 -5.14 -7.55
C ILE A 168 10.89 -4.92 -8.23
N GLY A 169 10.86 -4.55 -9.51
CA GLY A 169 12.09 -4.36 -10.29
C GLY A 169 11.84 -3.60 -11.59
N GLN A 170 12.12 -4.21 -12.73
CA GLN A 170 11.76 -3.66 -14.05
C GLN A 170 10.27 -3.88 -14.38
N THR A 171 9.59 -4.70 -13.60
CA THR A 171 8.14 -4.90 -13.66
C THR A 171 7.55 -4.59 -12.30
N LEU A 172 6.29 -4.13 -12.29
CA LEU A 172 5.58 -3.73 -11.08
C LEU A 172 5.49 -4.88 -10.07
N HIS A 173 5.00 -6.04 -10.49
CA HIS A 173 4.84 -7.21 -9.64
C HIS A 173 5.80 -8.31 -10.07
N VAL A 174 6.63 -8.76 -9.14
CA VAL A 174 7.55 -9.89 -9.27
C VAL A 174 7.34 -10.82 -8.09
N GLU A 175 7.36 -12.14 -8.34
CA GLU A 175 7.32 -13.12 -7.24
C GLU A 175 8.54 -12.97 -6.30
N PRO A 176 8.37 -13.23 -5.01
CA PRO A 176 7.21 -13.86 -4.38
C PRO A 176 6.14 -12.85 -3.97
N PHE A 177 4.91 -13.32 -3.82
CA PHE A 177 3.89 -12.65 -3.01
C PHE A 177 4.33 -12.67 -1.54
N ILE A 178 4.23 -11.54 -0.85
CA ILE A 178 4.63 -11.38 0.56
C ILE A 178 3.36 -11.20 1.40
N PRO A 179 2.91 -12.21 2.17
CA PRO A 179 1.68 -12.11 2.92
C PRO A 179 1.82 -11.18 4.14
N ASN A 180 0.81 -10.34 4.36
CA ASN A 180 0.69 -9.57 5.61
C ASN A 180 -0.02 -10.39 6.72
N CYS A 181 -0.72 -11.45 6.35
CA CYS A 181 -1.35 -12.41 7.27
C CYS A 181 -1.67 -13.73 6.57
N ILE A 182 -1.99 -14.75 7.36
CA ILE A 182 -2.57 -15.99 6.86
C ILE A 182 -4.09 -15.91 7.07
N ASP A 183 -4.86 -16.05 6.00
CA ASP A 183 -6.32 -15.95 6.06
C ASP A 183 -6.91 -16.85 7.17
N PRO A 184 -7.51 -16.27 8.22
CA PRO A 184 -8.08 -17.04 9.32
C PRO A 184 -9.29 -17.87 8.92
N LYS A 185 -9.95 -17.54 7.79
CA LYS A 185 -11.13 -18.27 7.27
C LYS A 185 -10.74 -19.57 6.55
N LEU A 186 -9.46 -19.76 6.20
CA LEU A 186 -8.99 -20.98 5.58
C LEU A 186 -9.04 -22.19 6.52
N PRO A 187 -9.33 -23.42 5.99
CA PRO A 187 -9.21 -24.66 6.75
C PRO A 187 -7.81 -24.82 7.35
N LYS A 188 -7.71 -25.38 8.56
CA LYS A 188 -6.44 -25.54 9.30
C LYS A 188 -5.33 -26.19 8.48
N ILE A 189 -5.67 -27.17 7.65
CA ILE A 189 -4.68 -27.86 6.80
C ILE A 189 -4.11 -26.93 5.74
N LYS A 190 -4.92 -26.07 5.10
CA LYS A 190 -4.45 -25.09 4.12
C LYS A 190 -3.59 -24.00 4.78
N ARG A 191 -3.99 -23.50 5.96
CA ARG A 191 -3.18 -22.57 6.73
C ARG A 191 -1.80 -23.14 7.03
N TRP A 192 -1.74 -24.37 7.55
CA TRP A 192 -0.48 -25.05 7.82
C TRP A 192 0.38 -25.25 6.56
N GLN A 193 -0.22 -25.54 5.40
CA GLN A 193 0.51 -25.66 4.13
C GLN A 193 1.13 -24.34 3.72
N LEU A 194 0.38 -23.22 3.77
CA LEU A 194 0.86 -21.88 3.47
C LEU A 194 1.97 -21.44 4.44
N GLU A 195 1.79 -21.67 5.74
CA GLU A 195 2.82 -21.38 6.74
C GLU A 195 4.14 -22.08 6.42
N ARG A 196 4.09 -23.35 6.03
CA ARG A 196 5.29 -24.10 5.61
C ARG A 196 5.90 -23.62 4.31
N GLU A 197 5.10 -23.13 3.38
CA GLU A 197 5.57 -22.54 2.13
C GLU A 197 6.29 -21.21 2.40
N TYR A 198 5.66 -20.30 3.13
CA TYR A 198 6.22 -19.01 3.48
C TYR A 198 7.45 -19.10 4.40
N ASP A 199 7.54 -20.12 5.24
CA ASP A 199 8.71 -20.37 6.09
C ASP A 199 9.94 -20.83 5.30
N LYS A 200 9.76 -21.41 4.13
CA LYS A 200 10.88 -21.83 3.27
C LYS A 200 11.51 -20.68 2.50
N TYR A 201 10.73 -19.65 2.17
CA TYR A 201 11.25 -18.51 1.42
C TYR A 201 11.94 -17.53 2.36
N LYS A 202 13.22 -17.29 2.10
CA LYS A 202 14.03 -16.34 2.86
C LYS A 202 14.39 -15.15 1.98
N LEU A 203 14.17 -13.96 2.50
CA LEU A 203 14.62 -12.73 1.86
C LEU A 203 16.13 -12.73 1.69
N GLN A 204 16.61 -12.13 0.61
CA GLN A 204 18.03 -12.01 0.29
C GLN A 204 18.42 -10.53 0.19
N ALA A 205 19.64 -10.20 0.59
CA ALA A 205 20.17 -8.87 0.38
C ALA A 205 20.19 -8.51 -1.12
N GLY A 206 19.85 -7.27 -1.43
CA GLY A 206 19.70 -6.76 -2.80
C GLY A 206 18.29 -6.90 -3.38
N GLN A 207 17.38 -7.64 -2.74
CA GLN A 207 15.97 -7.63 -3.15
C GLN A 207 15.31 -6.29 -2.83
N VAL A 208 14.52 -5.77 -3.78
CA VAL A 208 13.62 -4.64 -3.56
C VAL A 208 12.21 -5.20 -3.46
N ILE A 209 11.53 -4.92 -2.36
CA ILE A 209 10.20 -5.44 -2.04
C ILE A 209 9.25 -4.31 -1.66
N CYS A 210 7.97 -4.52 -1.87
CA CYS A 210 6.89 -3.73 -1.30
C CYS A 210 6.29 -4.47 -0.11
N LEU A 211 6.04 -3.78 0.99
CA LEU A 211 5.20 -4.24 2.10
C LEU A 211 3.99 -3.32 2.19
N GLU A 212 2.79 -3.91 2.19
CA GLU A 212 1.55 -3.18 1.92
C GLU A 212 0.35 -3.67 2.75
N PRO A 213 0.38 -3.63 4.08
CA PRO A 213 -0.77 -4.02 4.88
C PRO A 213 -1.99 -3.14 4.60
N VAL A 214 -3.14 -3.80 4.43
CA VAL A 214 -4.45 -3.17 4.30
C VAL A 214 -5.29 -3.59 5.50
N VAL A 215 -5.80 -2.63 6.27
CA VAL A 215 -6.48 -2.93 7.56
C VAL A 215 -7.83 -2.24 7.70
N THR A 216 -8.70 -2.85 8.53
CA THR A 216 -9.99 -2.32 8.92
C THR A 216 -10.32 -2.70 10.37
N PHE A 217 -11.25 -1.97 11.00
CA PHE A 217 -11.89 -2.42 12.24
C PHE A 217 -13.10 -3.32 11.96
N GLY A 218 -13.57 -3.40 10.71
CA GLY A 218 -14.70 -4.20 10.25
C GLY A 218 -14.32 -5.62 9.82
N GLU A 219 -15.17 -6.23 8.98
CA GLU A 219 -14.92 -7.53 8.37
C GLU A 219 -14.05 -7.40 7.10
N THR A 220 -13.47 -8.51 6.63
CA THR A 220 -12.55 -8.52 5.48
C THR A 220 -13.18 -9.14 4.22
N ASP A 221 -14.50 -9.20 4.15
CA ASP A 221 -15.21 -9.56 2.92
C ASP A 221 -15.27 -8.37 1.97
N ILE A 222 -15.21 -8.64 0.68
CA ILE A 222 -15.03 -7.63 -0.35
C ILE A 222 -16.08 -7.70 -1.45
N ILE A 223 -16.29 -6.58 -2.13
CA ILE A 223 -17.11 -6.45 -3.34
C ILE A 223 -16.25 -5.77 -4.41
N LEU A 224 -16.28 -6.30 -5.63
CA LEU A 224 -15.72 -5.65 -6.81
C LEU A 224 -16.76 -4.75 -7.45
N ASP A 225 -16.44 -3.49 -7.69
CA ASP A 225 -17.33 -2.54 -8.36
C ASP A 225 -17.47 -2.83 -9.86
N GLY A 226 -18.48 -2.23 -10.48
CA GLY A 226 -18.78 -2.41 -11.89
C GLY A 226 -17.73 -1.83 -12.87
N ASP A 227 -16.77 -1.06 -12.38
CA ASP A 227 -15.61 -0.60 -13.15
C ASP A 227 -14.54 -1.68 -13.39
N GLY A 228 -14.68 -2.83 -12.70
CA GLY A 228 -13.79 -3.98 -12.80
C GLY A 228 -12.46 -3.83 -12.04
N TRP A 229 -12.28 -2.74 -11.26
CA TRP A 229 -11.06 -2.42 -10.53
C TRP A 229 -11.29 -2.12 -9.06
N THR A 230 -12.19 -1.19 -8.77
CA THR A 230 -12.43 -0.69 -7.41
C THR A 230 -12.96 -1.81 -6.52
N VAL A 231 -12.22 -2.12 -5.46
CA VAL A 231 -12.60 -3.11 -4.46
C VAL A 231 -13.08 -2.41 -3.20
N ARG A 232 -14.27 -2.78 -2.71
CA ARG A 232 -14.86 -2.20 -1.48
C ARG A 232 -14.99 -3.23 -0.36
N SER A 233 -14.96 -2.73 0.86
CA SER A 233 -15.41 -3.49 2.03
C SER A 233 -16.90 -3.84 1.88
N ALA A 234 -17.25 -5.12 2.09
CA ALA A 234 -18.63 -5.57 1.93
C ALA A 234 -19.56 -5.07 3.03
N ASP A 235 -19.03 -4.72 4.20
CA ASP A 235 -19.78 -4.21 5.35
C ASP A 235 -19.78 -2.67 5.43
N GLY A 236 -19.10 -1.97 4.48
CA GLY A 236 -19.00 -0.51 4.45
C GLY A 236 -18.04 0.07 5.49
N SER A 237 -17.23 -0.77 6.14
CA SER A 237 -16.24 -0.31 7.12
C SER A 237 -15.12 0.49 6.44
N LEU A 238 -14.60 1.50 7.16
CA LEU A 238 -13.43 2.27 6.73
C LEU A 238 -12.20 1.38 6.61
N VAL A 239 -11.38 1.66 5.61
CA VAL A 239 -10.15 0.93 5.31
C VAL A 239 -8.97 1.89 5.27
N ALA A 240 -7.80 1.43 5.70
CA ALA A 240 -6.53 2.12 5.52
C ALA A 240 -5.50 1.17 4.92
N HIS A 241 -4.70 1.70 4.01
CA HIS A 241 -3.61 1.03 3.33
C HIS A 241 -2.34 1.86 3.46
N SER A 242 -1.24 1.24 3.82
CA SER A 242 0.08 1.87 3.81
C SER A 242 1.09 0.94 3.20
N GLU A 243 1.95 1.48 2.33
CA GLU A 243 2.94 0.70 1.60
C GLU A 243 4.27 1.43 1.52
N ARG A 244 5.37 0.65 1.56
CA ARG A 244 6.73 1.14 1.30
C ARG A 244 7.46 0.19 0.37
N CYS A 245 8.19 0.79 -0.57
CA CYS A 245 9.21 0.12 -1.36
C CYS A 245 10.53 0.12 -0.59
N ILE A 246 11.14 -1.05 -0.40
CA ILE A 246 12.22 -1.27 0.56
C ILE A 246 13.30 -2.15 -0.06
N LEU A 247 14.57 -1.73 0.08
CA LEU A 247 15.72 -2.56 -0.24
C LEU A 247 16.10 -3.39 1.01
N VAL A 248 16.14 -4.70 0.84
CA VAL A 248 16.65 -5.62 1.86
C VAL A 248 18.18 -5.60 1.85
N THR A 249 18.81 -5.45 3.02
CA THR A 249 20.27 -5.51 3.17
C THR A 249 20.68 -6.72 4.01
N GLU A 250 21.98 -6.99 4.13
CA GLU A 250 22.49 -8.11 4.93
C GLU A 250 22.03 -8.05 6.40
N THR A 251 22.03 -6.85 6.99
CA THR A 251 21.79 -6.65 8.41
C THR A 251 20.60 -5.75 8.73
N GLY A 252 19.77 -5.42 7.73
CA GLY A 252 18.63 -4.53 7.88
C GLY A 252 17.99 -4.18 6.55
N TYR A 253 17.62 -2.93 6.38
CA TYR A 253 16.87 -2.45 5.22
C TYR A 253 17.17 -0.97 4.91
N GLU A 254 16.78 -0.53 3.70
CA GLU A 254 16.72 0.88 3.29
C GLU A 254 15.32 1.18 2.73
N ILE A 255 14.62 2.16 3.28
CA ILE A 255 13.32 2.62 2.74
C ILE A 255 13.60 3.49 1.51
N LEU A 256 13.04 3.10 0.37
CA LEU A 256 13.23 3.79 -0.91
C LEU A 256 12.12 4.82 -1.19
N SER A 257 10.83 4.54 -0.74
CA SER A 257 9.65 5.41 -0.98
C SER A 257 8.91 5.82 0.27
#